data_9fbe11abd8125a4f7e60210d679d073c
#
_entry.id   9fbe11abd8125a4f7e60210d679d073c
#
_cell.length_a   1.000
_cell.length_b   1.000
_cell.length_c   1.000
_cell.angle_alpha   90.00
_cell.angle_beta   90.00
_cell.angle_gamma   90.00
#
_symmetry.space_group_name_H-M   'P 1'
#
loop_
_entity.id
_entity.type
_entity.pdbx_description
1 polymer ?
#
loop_
_entity_poly.entity_id
_entity_poly.type
_entity_poly.pdbx_seq_one_letter_code
_entity_poly.pdbx_strand_id
1 'polypeptide(L)'
;MLSLSICVFCGSRYGSDNAYKKATENLGRLLAEENCRLVYGAGNIGLMGTVAQNIQSNGGEVMGVIPEHLLEAEVGKTDINNFIVTQNMHERKKVMFMNSDAIIILPGGAGTLDEFFEVLTWAQLKLHNKPIIILNVSGFWDPLIELINHLVENGFADQSLKKLFKVVSSPGETIEALKLNA
;
A
#
# COMPACT_ATOMS: atom_id res chain seq x y z
N MET A 1 20.67 0.37 -1.63
CA MET A 1 19.48 1.16 -1.96
C MET A 1 18.63 0.39 -2.97
N LEU A 2 17.32 0.31 -2.75
CA LEU A 2 16.41 -0.51 -3.58
C LEU A 2 16.03 0.17 -4.90
N SER A 3 15.84 1.48 -4.90
CA SER A 3 15.39 2.29 -6.07
C SER A 3 14.12 1.73 -6.75
N LEU A 4 13.18 1.23 -5.96
CA LEU A 4 11.91 0.67 -6.41
C LEU A 4 10.77 1.68 -6.34
N SER A 5 9.75 1.50 -7.15
CA SER A 5 8.47 2.21 -7.02
C SER A 5 7.51 1.36 -6.18
N ILE A 6 7.08 1.89 -5.04
CA ILE A 6 6.30 1.17 -4.06
C ILE A 6 4.87 1.72 -4.02
N CYS A 7 3.89 0.90 -4.39
CA CYS A 7 2.48 1.22 -4.19
C CYS A 7 2.11 0.99 -2.73
N VAL A 8 1.56 2.02 -2.06
CA VAL A 8 1.08 1.91 -0.69
C VAL A 8 -0.43 2.13 -0.65
N PHE A 9 -1.16 1.09 -0.28
CA PHE A 9 -2.58 1.13 0.02
C PHE A 9 -2.79 1.27 1.52
N CYS A 10 -3.56 2.27 1.93
CA CYS A 10 -3.76 2.59 3.35
C CYS A 10 -5.01 3.44 3.58
N GLY A 11 -5.39 3.60 4.85
CA GLY A 11 -6.55 4.40 5.22
C GLY A 11 -6.35 5.91 5.03
N SER A 12 -7.43 6.60 4.63
CA SER A 12 -7.56 8.06 4.66
C SER A 12 -7.85 8.61 6.08
N ARG A 13 -7.81 7.75 7.10
CA ARG A 13 -7.95 8.07 8.53
C ARG A 13 -6.77 7.52 9.31
N TYR A 14 -6.55 8.02 10.52
CA TYR A 14 -5.45 7.55 11.40
C TYR A 14 -5.76 6.24 12.13
N GLY A 15 -7.06 5.86 12.22
CA GLY A 15 -7.48 4.79 13.11
C GLY A 15 -7.48 5.23 14.58
N SER A 16 -7.74 4.27 15.48
CA SER A 16 -7.86 4.52 16.94
C SER A 16 -6.54 4.31 17.69
N ASP A 17 -5.59 3.56 17.11
CA ASP A 17 -4.27 3.30 17.73
C ASP A 17 -3.20 4.17 17.08
N ASN A 18 -2.49 4.94 17.92
CA ASN A 18 -1.38 5.79 17.46
C ASN A 18 -0.19 4.98 16.89
N ALA A 19 -0.13 3.68 17.15
CA ALA A 19 0.87 2.78 16.57
C ALA A 19 0.79 2.75 15.04
N TYR A 20 -0.40 2.87 14.46
CA TYR A 20 -0.59 2.90 12.99
C TYR A 20 0.10 4.11 12.37
N LYS A 21 -0.08 5.29 12.95
CA LYS A 21 0.56 6.52 12.50
C LYS A 21 2.09 6.43 12.63
N LYS A 22 2.60 6.00 13.80
CA LYS A 22 4.04 5.85 14.06
C LYS A 22 4.70 4.85 13.08
N ALA A 23 4.06 3.72 12.82
CA ALA A 23 4.56 2.74 11.86
C ALA A 23 4.59 3.32 10.44
N THR A 24 3.56 4.10 10.06
CA THR A 24 3.49 4.76 8.76
C THR A 24 4.59 5.83 8.60
N GLU A 25 4.84 6.64 9.63
CA GLU A 25 5.92 7.64 9.66
C GLU A 25 7.29 6.96 9.46
N ASN A 26 7.55 5.89 10.22
CA ASN A 26 8.79 5.14 10.13
C ASN A 26 8.95 4.45 8.77
N LEU A 27 7.89 3.87 8.22
CA LEU A 27 7.91 3.28 6.88
C LEU A 27 8.28 4.32 5.81
N GLY A 28 7.64 5.50 5.85
CA GLY A 28 7.94 6.59 4.90
C GLY A 28 9.40 7.01 4.95
N ARG A 29 9.97 7.18 6.15
CA ARG A 29 11.39 7.48 6.34
C ARG A 29 12.29 6.38 5.74
N LEU A 30 12.04 5.13 6.07
CA LEU A 30 12.84 3.99 5.58
C LEU A 30 12.77 3.83 4.06
N LEU A 31 11.60 4.02 3.46
CA LEU A 31 11.45 3.98 2.00
C LEU A 31 12.27 5.09 1.32
N ALA A 32 12.27 6.29 1.87
CA ALA A 32 13.10 7.39 1.36
C ALA A 32 14.60 7.08 1.49
N GLU A 33 15.05 6.54 2.63
CA GLU A 33 16.44 6.11 2.86
C GLU A 33 16.91 5.04 1.85
N GLU A 34 15.98 4.16 1.42
CA GLU A 34 16.25 3.14 0.39
C GLU A 34 16.09 3.69 -1.04
N ASN A 35 15.86 4.99 -1.20
CA ASN A 35 15.65 5.66 -2.49
C ASN A 35 14.45 5.09 -3.28
N CYS A 36 13.39 4.69 -2.54
CA CYS A 36 12.16 4.21 -3.15
C CYS A 36 11.22 5.38 -3.47
N ARG A 37 10.56 5.31 -4.62
CA ARG A 37 9.46 6.22 -4.99
C ARG A 37 8.15 5.69 -4.44
N LEU A 38 7.36 6.55 -3.80
CA LEU A 38 5.99 6.24 -3.39
C LEU A 38 5.02 6.39 -4.57
N VAL A 39 4.13 5.41 -4.72
CA VAL A 39 2.92 5.51 -5.54
C VAL A 39 1.71 5.35 -4.62
N TYR A 40 0.81 6.34 -4.56
CA TYR A 40 -0.29 6.35 -3.61
C TYR A 40 -1.51 7.13 -4.10
N GLY A 41 -2.60 7.08 -3.32
CA GLY A 41 -3.89 7.67 -3.69
C GLY A 41 -4.01 9.19 -3.56
N ALA A 42 -2.91 9.93 -3.43
CA ALA A 42 -2.86 11.40 -3.39
C ALA A 42 -3.61 12.10 -2.23
N GLY A 43 -4.17 11.37 -1.27
CA GLY A 43 -4.86 11.97 -0.11
C GLY A 43 -3.90 12.68 0.84
N ASN A 44 -4.36 13.80 1.44
CA ASN A 44 -3.58 14.65 2.34
C ASN A 44 -3.68 14.28 3.82
N ILE A 45 -4.66 13.50 4.20
CA ILE A 45 -5.00 13.18 5.59
C ILE A 45 -4.85 11.69 5.87
N GLY A 46 -4.91 11.33 7.16
CA GLY A 46 -4.80 9.95 7.61
C GLY A 46 -3.42 9.35 7.34
N LEU A 47 -3.36 8.05 7.22
CA LEU A 47 -2.11 7.33 6.94
C LEU A 47 -1.57 7.66 5.56
N MET A 48 -2.46 7.96 4.61
CA MET A 48 -2.10 8.33 3.24
C MET A 48 -1.26 9.61 3.20
N GLY A 49 -1.74 10.69 3.85
CA GLY A 49 -0.96 11.93 3.97
C GLY A 49 0.31 11.75 4.79
N THR A 50 0.26 10.90 5.83
CA THR A 50 1.43 10.63 6.68
C THR A 50 2.58 9.98 5.91
N VAL A 51 2.33 8.92 5.13
CA VAL A 51 3.40 8.26 4.37
C VAL A 51 4.02 9.19 3.34
N ALA A 52 3.18 9.94 2.60
CA ALA A 52 3.65 10.87 1.58
C ALA A 52 4.51 12.00 2.17
N GLN A 53 4.05 12.60 3.29
CA GLN A 53 4.81 13.66 3.98
C GLN A 53 6.16 13.18 4.48
N ASN A 54 6.20 11.98 5.06
CA ASN A 54 7.47 11.45 5.60
C ASN A 54 8.48 11.10 4.49
N ILE A 55 8.01 10.57 3.36
CA ILE A 55 8.89 10.34 2.20
C ILE A 55 9.45 11.67 1.68
N GLN A 56 8.58 12.67 1.43
CA GLN A 56 9.02 13.98 0.92
C GLN A 56 9.96 14.71 1.88
N SER A 57 9.67 14.68 3.19
CA SER A 57 10.53 15.32 4.21
C SER A 57 11.91 14.69 4.32
N ASN A 58 12.05 13.45 3.86
CA ASN A 58 13.34 12.75 3.78
C ASN A 58 13.93 12.73 2.34
N GLY A 59 13.45 13.60 1.46
CA GLY A 59 14.01 13.79 0.11
C GLY A 59 13.58 12.73 -0.92
N GLY A 60 12.59 11.88 -0.60
CA GLY A 60 12.11 10.85 -1.52
C GLY A 60 11.06 11.37 -2.52
N GLU A 61 10.88 10.62 -3.59
CA GLU A 61 9.93 10.92 -4.65
C GLU A 61 8.53 10.36 -4.34
N VAL A 62 7.51 11.10 -4.77
CA VAL A 62 6.11 10.74 -4.56
C VAL A 62 5.33 10.91 -5.86
N MET A 63 4.53 9.89 -6.21
CA MET A 63 3.58 9.89 -7.31
C MET A 63 2.17 9.72 -6.75
N GLY A 64 1.33 10.74 -6.87
CA GLY A 64 -0.07 10.72 -6.45
C GLY A 64 -1.00 10.40 -7.62
N VAL A 65 -2.01 9.55 -7.38
CA VAL A 65 -3.04 9.23 -8.38
C VAL A 65 -4.41 9.39 -7.73
N ILE A 66 -5.24 10.28 -8.30
CA ILE A 66 -6.57 10.58 -7.76
C ILE A 66 -7.60 10.67 -8.89
N PRO A 67 -8.80 10.12 -8.73
CA PRO A 67 -9.87 10.33 -9.69
C PRO A 67 -10.47 11.72 -9.54
N GLU A 68 -10.92 12.30 -10.65
CA GLU A 68 -11.42 13.66 -10.75
C GLU A 68 -12.50 13.99 -9.69
N HIS A 69 -13.45 13.07 -9.47
CA HIS A 69 -14.54 13.26 -8.50
C HIS A 69 -14.09 13.28 -7.02
N LEU A 70 -12.86 12.85 -6.70
CA LEU A 70 -12.30 12.92 -5.35
C LEU A 70 -11.35 14.10 -5.14
N LEU A 71 -10.99 14.83 -6.20
CA LEU A 71 -10.07 15.97 -6.12
C LEU A 71 -10.52 17.01 -5.08
N GLU A 72 -11.80 17.38 -5.09
CA GLU A 72 -12.37 18.36 -4.16
C GLU A 72 -12.52 17.80 -2.74
N ALA A 73 -12.87 16.52 -2.61
CA ALA A 73 -13.15 15.87 -1.34
C ALA A 73 -11.88 15.46 -0.56
N GLU A 74 -10.87 14.96 -1.26
CA GLU A 74 -9.62 14.49 -0.66
C GLU A 74 -8.48 15.51 -0.76
N VAL A 75 -8.71 16.64 -1.45
CA VAL A 75 -7.73 17.70 -1.68
C VAL A 75 -6.37 17.11 -2.01
N GLY A 76 -6.27 16.61 -3.24
CA GLY A 76 -5.01 16.06 -3.73
C GLY A 76 -3.85 17.04 -3.53
N LYS A 77 -2.71 16.56 -3.13
CA LYS A 77 -1.50 17.37 -3.05
C LYS A 77 -1.06 17.76 -4.45
N THR A 78 -1.05 19.05 -4.71
CA THR A 78 -0.55 19.61 -5.98
C THR A 78 0.96 19.87 -5.95
N ASP A 79 1.60 19.72 -4.79
CA ASP A 79 3.03 19.93 -4.55
C ASP A 79 3.90 18.67 -4.69
N ILE A 80 3.31 17.54 -5.11
CA ILE A 80 4.03 16.30 -5.35
C ILE A 80 4.72 16.29 -6.72
N ASN A 81 5.82 15.53 -6.84
CA ASN A 81 6.64 15.46 -8.05
C ASN A 81 5.86 15.01 -9.29
N ASN A 82 5.00 14.00 -9.11
CA ASN A 82 4.16 13.43 -10.16
C ASN A 82 2.72 13.30 -9.66
N PHE A 83 1.80 13.98 -10.31
CA PHE A 83 0.38 13.96 -9.95
C PHE A 83 -0.46 13.58 -11.17
N ILE A 84 -1.24 12.50 -11.05
CA ILE A 84 -2.09 12.01 -12.13
C ILE A 84 -3.55 12.07 -11.69
N VAL A 85 -4.37 12.74 -12.50
CA VAL A 85 -5.83 12.73 -12.38
C VAL A 85 -6.39 11.66 -13.32
N THR A 86 -7.21 10.77 -12.79
CA THR A 86 -7.89 9.72 -13.56
C THR A 86 -9.40 9.98 -13.65
N GLN A 87 -10.08 9.35 -14.61
CA GLN A 87 -11.52 9.55 -14.79
C GLN A 87 -12.34 8.81 -13.72
N ASN A 88 -11.85 7.67 -13.24
CA ASN A 88 -12.60 6.82 -12.31
C ASN A 88 -11.67 6.00 -11.41
N MET A 89 -12.27 5.28 -10.44
CA MET A 89 -11.54 4.46 -9.47
C MET A 89 -10.81 3.26 -10.10
N HIS A 90 -11.33 2.68 -11.19
CA HIS A 90 -10.66 1.55 -11.86
C HIS A 90 -9.36 2.00 -12.53
N GLU A 91 -9.39 3.15 -13.20
CA GLU A 91 -8.19 3.74 -13.78
C GLU A 91 -7.16 4.10 -12.70
N ARG A 92 -7.60 4.71 -11.58
CA ARG A 92 -6.72 5.01 -10.44
C ARG A 92 -5.94 3.78 -9.99
N LYS A 93 -6.64 2.68 -9.66
CA LYS A 93 -6.02 1.45 -9.19
C LYS A 93 -5.07 0.86 -10.24
N LYS A 94 -5.48 0.85 -11.52
CA LYS A 94 -4.64 0.37 -12.62
C LYS A 94 -3.38 1.22 -12.80
N VAL A 95 -3.48 2.55 -12.77
CA VAL A 95 -2.34 3.47 -12.90
C VAL A 95 -1.37 3.28 -11.73
N MET A 96 -1.87 3.20 -10.49
CA MET A 96 -1.04 2.94 -9.31
C MET A 96 -0.30 1.60 -9.44
N PHE A 97 -1.01 0.54 -9.79
CA PHE A 97 -0.44 -0.78 -9.98
C PHE A 97 0.63 -0.82 -11.07
N MET A 98 0.37 -0.22 -12.24
CA MET A 98 1.31 -0.23 -13.37
C MET A 98 2.59 0.56 -13.10
N ASN A 99 2.55 1.55 -12.23
CA ASN A 99 3.69 2.39 -11.89
C ASN A 99 4.45 1.94 -10.63
N SER A 100 4.23 0.71 -10.17
CA SER A 100 4.87 0.16 -8.99
C SER A 100 5.57 -1.16 -9.27
N ASP A 101 6.61 -1.46 -8.49
CA ASP A 101 7.37 -2.72 -8.52
C ASP A 101 6.93 -3.66 -7.39
N ALA A 102 6.45 -3.10 -6.29
CA ALA A 102 5.94 -3.85 -5.14
C ALA A 102 4.76 -3.10 -4.49
N ILE A 103 4.01 -3.81 -3.65
CA ILE A 103 2.78 -3.34 -3.02
C ILE A 103 2.89 -3.52 -1.51
N ILE A 104 2.59 -2.47 -0.74
CA ILE A 104 2.51 -2.51 0.72
C ILE A 104 1.09 -2.15 1.15
N ILE A 105 0.55 -2.96 2.06
CA ILE A 105 -0.77 -2.77 2.66
C ILE A 105 -0.58 -2.32 4.11
N LEU A 106 -0.90 -1.07 4.41
CA LEU A 106 -0.99 -0.51 5.76
C LEU A 106 -2.42 -0.65 6.31
N PRO A 107 -2.66 -0.43 7.60
CA PRO A 107 -4.01 -0.37 8.15
C PRO A 107 -4.93 0.56 7.35
N GLY A 108 -6.17 0.12 7.13
CA GLY A 108 -7.13 0.87 6.34
C GLY A 108 -8.53 0.27 6.37
N GLY A 109 -9.43 0.88 5.63
CA GLY A 109 -10.83 0.47 5.55
C GLY A 109 -11.19 -0.34 4.30
N ALA A 110 -12.46 -0.24 3.89
CA ALA A 110 -13.00 -0.99 2.76
C ALA A 110 -12.25 -0.71 1.43
N GLY A 111 -11.81 0.53 1.19
CA GLY A 111 -11.02 0.86 -0.01
C GLY A 111 -9.69 0.11 -0.03
N THR A 112 -9.01 0.04 1.12
CA THR A 112 -7.74 -0.70 1.24
C THR A 112 -7.94 -2.21 1.04
N LEU A 113 -9.06 -2.76 1.52
CA LEU A 113 -9.42 -4.16 1.28
C LEU A 113 -9.75 -4.43 -0.20
N ASP A 114 -10.48 -3.54 -0.87
CA ASP A 114 -10.78 -3.62 -2.30
C ASP A 114 -9.48 -3.63 -3.13
N GLU A 115 -8.56 -2.71 -2.83
CA GLU A 115 -7.25 -2.63 -3.47
C GLU A 115 -6.39 -3.89 -3.22
N PHE A 116 -6.38 -4.39 -2.00
CA PHE A 116 -5.65 -5.61 -1.64
C PHE A 116 -6.20 -6.83 -2.37
N PHE A 117 -7.51 -7.06 -2.32
CA PHE A 117 -8.12 -8.23 -2.98
C PHE A 117 -8.01 -8.17 -4.49
N GLU A 118 -8.00 -6.99 -5.09
CA GLU A 118 -7.78 -6.84 -6.54
C GLU A 118 -6.38 -7.31 -6.93
N VAL A 119 -5.33 -6.81 -6.27
CA VAL A 119 -3.94 -7.20 -6.58
C VAL A 119 -3.66 -8.66 -6.20
N LEU A 120 -4.24 -9.16 -5.11
CA LEU A 120 -4.16 -10.57 -4.72
C LEU A 120 -4.79 -11.48 -5.77
N THR A 121 -5.97 -11.11 -6.26
CA THR A 121 -6.67 -11.84 -7.33
C THR A 121 -5.86 -11.86 -8.61
N TRP A 122 -5.26 -10.73 -9.00
CA TRP A 122 -4.39 -10.69 -10.18
C TRP A 122 -3.15 -11.55 -10.02
N ALA A 123 -2.55 -11.60 -8.84
CA ALA A 123 -1.44 -12.51 -8.54
C ALA A 123 -1.88 -13.98 -8.62
N GLN A 124 -3.04 -14.33 -8.07
CA GLN A 124 -3.61 -15.68 -8.15
C GLN A 124 -3.86 -16.11 -9.59
N LEU A 125 -4.30 -15.20 -10.44
CA LEU A 125 -4.49 -15.42 -11.89
C LEU A 125 -3.19 -15.37 -12.69
N LYS A 126 -2.03 -15.20 -12.03
CA LYS A 126 -0.69 -15.10 -12.65
C LYS A 126 -0.56 -13.91 -13.63
N LEU A 127 -1.30 -12.85 -13.40
CA LEU A 127 -1.20 -11.62 -14.19
C LEU A 127 0.00 -10.76 -13.75
N HIS A 128 0.53 -11.01 -12.57
CA HIS A 128 1.77 -10.41 -12.07
C HIS A 128 2.43 -11.29 -11.00
N ASN A 129 3.67 -10.92 -10.66
CA ASN A 129 4.46 -11.53 -9.58
C ASN A 129 5.06 -10.48 -8.64
N LYS A 130 4.51 -9.26 -8.61
CA LYS A 130 4.97 -8.19 -7.73
C LYS A 130 4.79 -8.61 -6.28
N PRO A 131 5.77 -8.38 -5.40
CA PRO A 131 5.64 -8.64 -3.97
C PRO A 131 4.45 -7.87 -3.38
N ILE A 132 3.63 -8.56 -2.59
CA ILE A 132 2.54 -7.98 -1.79
C ILE A 132 2.91 -8.17 -0.32
N ILE A 133 3.06 -7.06 0.42
CA ILE A 133 3.48 -7.07 1.82
C ILE A 133 2.41 -6.43 2.67
N ILE A 134 1.89 -7.17 3.64
CA ILE A 134 0.93 -6.67 4.64
C ILE A 134 1.72 -6.26 5.87
N LEU A 135 1.75 -4.97 6.19
CA LEU A 135 2.30 -4.47 7.45
C LEU A 135 1.22 -4.52 8.54
N ASN A 136 1.28 -5.58 9.32
CA ASN A 136 0.31 -5.93 10.36
C ASN A 136 0.66 -5.25 11.69
N VAL A 137 0.45 -3.93 11.77
CA VAL A 137 0.72 -3.16 12.98
C VAL A 137 -0.28 -3.51 14.06
N SER A 138 0.20 -3.88 15.25
CA SER A 138 -0.65 -4.23 16.42
C SER A 138 -1.74 -5.28 16.13
N GLY A 139 -1.49 -6.20 15.18
CA GLY A 139 -2.48 -7.23 14.82
C GLY A 139 -3.71 -6.72 14.05
N PHE A 140 -3.66 -5.50 13.49
CA PHE A 140 -4.80 -4.91 12.78
C PHE A 140 -5.36 -5.82 11.67
N TRP A 141 -4.49 -6.54 10.96
CA TRP A 141 -4.87 -7.41 9.86
C TRP A 141 -5.10 -8.88 10.24
N ASP A 142 -5.03 -9.24 11.55
CA ASP A 142 -5.32 -10.62 11.99
C ASP A 142 -6.67 -11.13 11.49
N PRO A 143 -7.79 -10.36 11.57
CA PRO A 143 -9.07 -10.81 11.03
C PRO A 143 -9.07 -11.05 9.52
N LEU A 144 -8.28 -10.29 8.74
CA LEU A 144 -8.12 -10.51 7.30
C LEU A 144 -7.38 -11.82 7.02
N ILE A 145 -6.33 -12.10 7.79
CA ILE A 145 -5.54 -13.33 7.67
C ILE A 145 -6.41 -14.53 8.03
N GLU A 146 -7.21 -14.43 9.09
CA GLU A 146 -8.19 -15.44 9.49
C GLU A 146 -9.23 -15.66 8.39
N LEU A 147 -9.75 -14.61 7.77
CA LEU A 147 -10.69 -14.72 6.64
C LEU A 147 -10.07 -15.48 5.47
N ILE A 148 -8.82 -15.18 5.10
CA ILE A 148 -8.11 -15.89 4.01
C ILE A 148 -7.90 -17.36 4.37
N ASN A 149 -7.56 -17.67 5.62
CA ASN A 149 -7.46 -19.05 6.10
C ASN A 149 -8.80 -19.77 5.97
N HIS A 150 -9.88 -19.13 6.38
CA HIS A 150 -11.24 -19.67 6.29
C HIS A 150 -11.65 -19.99 4.83
N LEU A 151 -11.31 -19.13 3.87
CA LEU A 151 -11.56 -19.40 2.44
C LEU A 151 -10.83 -20.65 1.97
N VAL A 152 -9.59 -20.85 2.40
CA VAL A 152 -8.79 -22.02 2.05
C VAL A 152 -9.35 -23.29 2.70
N GLU A 153 -9.69 -23.24 3.99
CA GLU A 153 -10.23 -24.37 4.76
C GLU A 153 -11.58 -24.86 4.20
N ASN A 154 -12.39 -23.93 3.67
CA ASN A 154 -13.68 -24.25 3.06
C ASN A 154 -13.61 -24.52 1.55
N GLY A 155 -12.42 -24.63 0.97
CA GLY A 155 -12.21 -25.03 -0.41
C GLY A 155 -12.51 -23.95 -1.46
N PHE A 156 -12.68 -22.68 -1.07
CA PHE A 156 -12.88 -21.56 -2.00
C PHE A 156 -11.54 -20.97 -2.51
N ALA A 157 -10.43 -21.37 -1.93
CA ALA A 157 -9.09 -21.02 -2.39
C ALA A 157 -8.11 -22.18 -2.13
N ASP A 158 -7.05 -22.26 -2.96
CA ASP A 158 -5.96 -23.20 -2.76
C ASP A 158 -4.96 -22.67 -1.73
N GLN A 159 -4.20 -23.58 -1.08
CA GLN A 159 -3.14 -23.24 -0.12
C GLN A 159 -2.08 -22.29 -0.69
N SER A 160 -1.88 -22.29 -2.01
CA SER A 160 -0.95 -21.39 -2.69
C SER A 160 -1.35 -19.92 -2.57
N LEU A 161 -2.64 -19.59 -2.34
CA LEU A 161 -3.09 -18.22 -2.10
C LEU A 161 -2.31 -17.54 -0.98
N LYS A 162 -2.03 -18.27 0.11
CA LYS A 162 -1.29 -17.75 1.27
C LYS A 162 0.18 -17.44 0.99
N LYS A 163 0.72 -17.92 -0.14
CA LYS A 163 2.10 -17.66 -0.57
C LYS A 163 2.24 -16.43 -1.45
N LEU A 164 1.11 -15.82 -1.87
CA LEU A 164 1.09 -14.67 -2.76
C LEU A 164 1.33 -13.34 -2.05
N PHE A 165 1.30 -13.34 -0.72
CA PHE A 165 1.61 -12.16 0.10
C PHE A 165 2.44 -12.55 1.31
N LYS A 166 3.15 -11.57 1.88
CA LYS A 166 3.93 -11.72 3.10
C LYS A 166 3.35 -10.81 4.19
N VAL A 167 3.17 -11.35 5.39
CA VAL A 167 2.77 -10.57 6.56
C VAL A 167 4.02 -10.26 7.38
N VAL A 168 4.18 -9.00 7.76
CA VAL A 168 5.29 -8.51 8.58
C VAL A 168 4.75 -7.63 9.70
N SER A 169 5.48 -7.51 10.80
CA SER A 169 5.02 -6.82 12.02
C SER A 169 5.60 -5.41 12.16
N SER A 170 6.64 -5.08 11.41
CA SER A 170 7.34 -3.81 11.53
C SER A 170 7.76 -3.22 10.19
N PRO A 171 7.96 -1.88 10.13
CA PRO A 171 8.51 -1.21 8.95
C PRO A 171 9.89 -1.73 8.55
N GLY A 172 10.74 -2.09 9.50
CA GLY A 172 12.05 -2.69 9.22
C GLY A 172 11.92 -4.03 8.49
N GLU A 173 11.06 -4.93 8.97
CA GLU A 173 10.75 -6.20 8.29
C GLU A 173 10.14 -5.99 6.89
N THR A 174 9.41 -4.89 6.69
CA THR A 174 8.88 -4.52 5.36
C THR A 174 10.03 -4.28 4.38
N ILE A 175 11.03 -3.50 4.78
CA ILE A 175 12.22 -3.22 3.95
C ILE A 175 13.00 -4.51 3.65
N GLU A 176 13.21 -5.37 4.66
CA GLU A 176 13.87 -6.66 4.46
C GLU A 176 13.07 -7.55 3.47
N ALA A 177 11.75 -7.56 3.57
CA ALA A 177 10.91 -8.30 2.65
C ALA A 177 11.01 -7.77 1.20
N LEU A 178 11.15 -6.46 1.00
CA LEU A 178 11.39 -5.86 -0.32
C LEU A 178 12.76 -6.29 -0.87
N LYS A 179 13.83 -6.27 -0.07
CA LYS A 179 15.19 -6.66 -0.46
C LYS A 179 15.30 -8.10 -0.92
N LEU A 180 14.51 -9.00 -0.34
CA LEU A 180 14.50 -10.41 -0.72
C LEU A 180 13.83 -10.68 -2.08
N ASN A 181 13.11 -9.70 -2.63
CA ASN A 181 12.36 -9.81 -3.87
C ASN A 181 12.86 -8.85 -4.98
N ALA A 182 13.86 -8.04 -4.69
CA ALA A 182 14.53 -7.15 -5.64
C ALA A 182 15.74 -7.86 -6.25
#